data_04bc61dea0f37b4ed5c9428500e50a20
#
_entry.id   04bc61dea0f37b4ed5c9428500e50a20
#
_cell.length_a   1.000
_cell.length_b   1.000
_cell.length_c   1.000
_cell.angle_alpha   90.00
_cell.angle_beta   90.00
_cell.angle_gamma   90.00
#
_symmetry.space_group_name_H-M   'P 1'
#
loop_
_entity.id
_entity.type
_entity.pdbx_description
1 polymer ?
#
loop_
_entity_poly.entity_id
_entity_poly.type
_entity_poly.pdbx_seq_one_letter_code
_entity_poly.pdbx_strand_id
1 'polypeptide(L)'
;MSTFFQQTAQAMIAKHIDRFPLLKLDQVIDWQPIEQYLNRQKTRYLRDHRGRPAYPLLSMFKAVLLGQWHSLSDPELEHSLITRIDFNLFCRFDELSIPDYSTLCRYRNWLAQDNTLSELLKLINRQLTEKGLKIEKASAAVVDATIIQTAGSKQRQAIEVDEEGQISGQTTPSKDSDARWIKKNGLYKLGYKQHTRTDAEGYIEKLHITPANTHECNHLLPLLEGITEGTTIYADKGYDSAENRQHLEEHQLLDGIMRKACRNRPLTETQTKRNRYLSKTRYSGLNLNQDKATKPQTVQIVRQGEATPYWFKFNPLYVVEQSFGTLHRKFRYARAAYFGLIKVSAQSHLKAMCLNLLKAANRLSAPAAA
;
A
#
# COMPACT_ATOMS: atom_id res chain seq x y z
N MET A 1 32.15 1.95 -16.62
CA MET A 1 32.82 0.66 -16.31
C MET A 1 32.53 0.34 -14.86
N SER A 2 32.05 -0.87 -14.52
CA SER A 2 31.88 -1.27 -13.12
C SER A 2 33.24 -1.51 -12.49
N THR A 3 33.46 -1.01 -11.27
CA THR A 3 34.68 -1.24 -10.53
C THR A 3 34.85 -2.73 -10.17
N PHE A 4 36.06 -3.19 -9.92
CA PHE A 4 36.34 -4.55 -9.44
C PHE A 4 35.50 -4.90 -8.19
N PHE A 5 35.31 -3.93 -7.30
CA PHE A 5 34.47 -4.08 -6.12
C PHE A 5 33.00 -4.34 -6.47
N GLN A 6 32.44 -3.60 -7.42
CA GLN A 6 31.05 -3.82 -7.89
C GLN A 6 30.87 -5.20 -8.52
N GLN A 7 31.82 -5.68 -9.32
CA GLN A 7 31.76 -7.01 -9.93
C GLN A 7 31.81 -8.13 -8.87
N THR A 8 32.67 -7.99 -7.86
CA THR A 8 32.76 -8.93 -6.75
C THR A 8 31.48 -8.92 -5.91
N ALA A 9 30.95 -7.74 -5.61
CA ALA A 9 29.70 -7.57 -4.89
C ALA A 9 28.50 -8.19 -5.64
N GLN A 10 28.42 -7.99 -6.96
CA GLN A 10 27.41 -8.61 -7.81
C GLN A 10 27.51 -10.14 -7.79
N ALA A 11 28.71 -10.69 -7.89
CA ALA A 11 28.94 -12.15 -7.83
C ALA A 11 28.53 -12.76 -6.49
N MET A 12 28.81 -12.07 -5.39
CA MET A 12 28.40 -12.50 -4.04
C MET A 12 26.87 -12.51 -3.88
N ILE A 13 26.20 -11.46 -4.32
CA ILE A 13 24.73 -11.33 -4.21
C ILE A 13 24.04 -12.30 -5.18
N ALA A 14 24.57 -12.52 -6.38
CA ALA A 14 23.99 -13.42 -7.36
C ALA A 14 23.76 -14.85 -6.81
N LYS A 15 24.67 -15.34 -5.95
CA LYS A 15 24.53 -16.63 -5.28
C LYS A 15 23.36 -16.69 -4.29
N HIS A 16 22.85 -15.53 -3.85
CA HIS A 16 21.80 -15.41 -2.83
C HIS A 16 20.65 -14.50 -3.28
N ILE A 17 20.44 -14.36 -4.58
CA ILE A 17 19.48 -13.40 -5.16
C ILE A 17 18.06 -13.53 -4.59
N ASP A 18 17.66 -14.74 -4.20
CA ASP A 18 16.34 -15.00 -3.62
C ASP A 18 16.13 -14.32 -2.26
N ARG A 19 17.22 -13.93 -1.57
CA ARG A 19 17.16 -13.15 -0.33
C ARG A 19 16.98 -11.64 -0.58
N PHE A 20 17.11 -11.19 -1.82
CA PHE A 20 17.06 -9.79 -2.23
C PHE A 20 15.91 -9.53 -3.22
N PRO A 21 14.65 -9.51 -2.75
CA PRO A 21 13.47 -9.42 -3.63
C PRO A 21 13.50 -8.25 -4.60
N LEU A 22 14.00 -7.07 -4.17
CA LEU A 22 14.09 -5.90 -5.04
C LEU A 22 15.15 -6.03 -6.12
N LEU A 23 16.31 -6.63 -5.82
CA LEU A 23 17.34 -6.90 -6.82
C LEU A 23 16.88 -7.95 -7.85
N LYS A 24 16.11 -8.94 -7.41
CA LYS A 24 15.50 -9.91 -8.31
C LYS A 24 14.50 -9.24 -9.26
N LEU A 25 13.68 -8.33 -8.76
CA LEU A 25 12.75 -7.55 -9.58
C LEU A 25 13.46 -6.55 -10.48
N ASP A 26 14.61 -6.00 -10.04
CA ASP A 26 15.41 -5.04 -10.84
C ASP A 26 15.88 -5.62 -12.18
N GLN A 27 15.97 -6.95 -12.27
CA GLN A 27 16.30 -7.68 -13.50
C GLN A 27 15.09 -7.86 -14.44
N VAL A 28 13.87 -7.75 -13.92
CA VAL A 28 12.63 -8.03 -14.65
C VAL A 28 11.91 -6.75 -15.05
N ILE A 29 11.93 -5.74 -14.18
CA ILE A 29 11.25 -4.47 -14.41
C ILE A 29 12.08 -3.60 -15.36
N ASP A 30 11.42 -3.09 -16.40
CA ASP A 30 11.95 -2.02 -17.21
C ASP A 30 11.75 -0.67 -16.50
N TRP A 31 12.84 -0.10 -16.00
CA TRP A 31 12.82 1.18 -15.32
C TRP A 31 12.79 2.40 -16.25
N GLN A 32 13.01 2.21 -17.55
CA GLN A 32 13.10 3.31 -18.52
C GLN A 32 11.82 4.17 -18.59
N PRO A 33 10.60 3.60 -18.63
CA PRO A 33 9.37 4.40 -18.64
C PRO A 33 9.20 5.23 -17.36
N ILE A 34 9.64 4.69 -16.21
CA ILE A 34 9.61 5.39 -14.91
C ILE A 34 10.60 6.55 -14.92
N GLU A 35 11.82 6.32 -15.41
CA GLU A 35 12.85 7.37 -15.54
C GLU A 35 12.40 8.50 -16.47
N GLN A 36 11.85 8.17 -17.63
CA GLN A 36 11.30 9.14 -18.57
C GLN A 36 10.17 9.96 -17.95
N TYR A 37 9.29 9.33 -17.18
CA TYR A 37 8.22 10.03 -16.47
C TYR A 37 8.80 11.00 -15.43
N LEU A 38 9.73 10.57 -14.59
CA LEU A 38 10.38 11.40 -13.58
C LEU A 38 11.12 12.60 -14.21
N ASN A 39 11.84 12.37 -15.31
CA ASN A 39 12.54 13.44 -16.03
C ASN A 39 11.57 14.47 -16.60
N ARG A 40 10.41 14.05 -17.14
CA ARG A 40 9.36 14.98 -17.61
C ARG A 40 8.77 15.80 -16.47
N GLN A 41 8.56 15.22 -15.28
CA GLN A 41 8.09 15.96 -14.13
C GLN A 41 9.12 16.99 -13.65
N LYS A 42 10.40 16.64 -13.64
CA LYS A 42 11.48 17.56 -13.26
C LYS A 42 11.48 18.81 -14.15
N THR A 43 11.34 18.65 -15.47
CA THR A 43 11.38 19.77 -16.42
C THR A 43 10.28 20.80 -16.16
N ARG A 44 9.13 20.38 -15.60
CA ARG A 44 8.04 21.30 -15.24
C ARG A 44 8.38 22.22 -14.07
N TYR A 45 9.28 21.80 -13.16
CA TYR A 45 9.56 22.51 -11.90
C TYR A 45 10.93 23.18 -11.87
N LEU A 46 11.83 22.87 -12.78
CA LEU A 46 13.14 23.50 -12.86
C LEU A 46 13.06 24.81 -13.64
N ARG A 47 13.23 25.90 -12.89
CA ARG A 47 13.35 27.27 -13.46
C ARG A 47 14.81 27.65 -13.75
N ASP A 48 15.78 26.95 -13.14
CA ASP A 48 17.20 27.27 -13.28
C ASP A 48 18.03 25.99 -13.35
N HIS A 49 18.99 25.94 -14.29
CA HIS A 49 19.92 24.81 -14.49
C HIS A 49 21.32 25.09 -13.91
N ARG A 50 21.48 26.20 -13.16
CA ARG A 50 22.76 26.55 -12.54
C ARG A 50 22.98 25.74 -11.26
N GLY A 51 24.24 25.37 -11.02
CA GLY A 51 24.67 24.70 -9.80
C GLY A 51 25.16 23.28 -10.01
N ARG A 52 25.39 22.55 -8.90
CA ARG A 52 25.83 21.16 -8.92
C ARG A 52 24.81 20.29 -9.67
N PRO A 53 25.24 19.38 -10.57
CA PRO A 53 24.34 18.44 -11.23
C PRO A 53 23.50 17.69 -10.20
N ALA A 54 22.20 17.60 -10.47
CA ALA A 54 21.30 16.86 -9.60
C ALA A 54 21.56 15.35 -9.72
N TYR A 55 21.36 14.62 -8.64
CA TYR A 55 21.40 13.16 -8.67
C TYR A 55 20.42 12.58 -9.70
N PRO A 56 20.73 11.41 -10.30
CA PRO A 56 19.82 10.74 -11.22
C PRO A 56 18.47 10.48 -10.53
N LEU A 57 17.38 10.91 -11.16
CA LEU A 57 16.05 10.86 -10.54
C LEU A 57 15.58 9.42 -10.27
N LEU A 58 15.93 8.49 -11.16
CA LEU A 58 15.62 7.08 -10.97
C LEU A 58 16.36 6.49 -9.76
N SER A 59 17.65 6.80 -9.59
CA SER A 59 18.44 6.37 -8.43
C SER A 59 17.85 6.92 -7.13
N MET A 60 17.45 8.18 -7.12
CA MET A 60 16.77 8.83 -5.99
C MET A 60 15.42 8.17 -5.69
N PHE A 61 14.63 7.84 -6.72
CA PHE A 61 13.35 7.13 -6.54
C PHE A 61 13.57 5.74 -5.95
N LYS A 62 14.52 4.98 -6.46
CA LYS A 62 14.90 3.67 -5.93
C LYS A 62 15.36 3.75 -4.47
N ALA A 63 16.14 4.78 -4.10
CA ALA A 63 16.57 5.01 -2.73
C ALA A 63 15.37 5.28 -1.80
N VAL A 64 14.46 6.17 -2.17
CA VAL A 64 13.24 6.45 -1.39
C VAL A 64 12.37 5.19 -1.28
N LEU A 65 12.28 4.38 -2.33
CA LEU A 65 11.55 3.10 -2.30
C LEU A 65 12.18 2.11 -1.31
N LEU A 66 13.52 2.00 -1.28
CA LEU A 66 14.26 1.20 -0.27
C LEU A 66 14.00 1.69 1.15
N GLY A 67 14.02 3.00 1.38
CA GLY A 67 13.70 3.59 2.67
C GLY A 67 12.31 3.17 3.15
N GLN A 68 11.32 3.18 2.26
CA GLN A 68 9.97 2.72 2.58
C GLN A 68 9.88 1.19 2.72
N TRP A 69 10.60 0.43 1.92
CA TRP A 69 10.64 -1.03 2.01
C TRP A 69 11.16 -1.52 3.35
N HIS A 70 12.23 -0.90 3.84
CA HIS A 70 12.87 -1.25 5.11
C HIS A 70 12.36 -0.42 6.30
N SER A 71 11.47 0.54 6.07
CA SER A 71 10.94 1.48 7.08
C SER A 71 12.04 2.28 7.78
N LEU A 72 13.00 2.76 7.00
CA LEU A 72 14.12 3.57 7.47
C LEU A 72 13.72 5.06 7.53
N SER A 73 14.28 5.78 8.51
CA SER A 73 14.33 7.24 8.51
C SER A 73 15.33 7.76 7.45
N ASP A 74 15.26 9.04 7.12
CA ASP A 74 16.16 9.60 6.11
C ASP A 74 17.65 9.47 6.50
N PRO A 75 18.09 9.71 7.76
CA PRO A 75 19.46 9.46 8.18
C PRO A 75 19.87 7.98 8.14
N GLU A 76 18.96 7.06 8.52
CA GLU A 76 19.23 5.61 8.43
C GLU A 76 19.33 5.16 6.98
N LEU A 77 18.55 5.77 6.07
CA LEU A 77 18.62 5.50 4.64
C LEU A 77 19.96 5.97 4.07
N GLU A 78 20.41 7.18 4.37
CA GLU A 78 21.73 7.69 4.00
C GLU A 78 22.84 6.73 4.46
N HIS A 79 22.83 6.37 5.75
CA HIS A 79 23.80 5.41 6.31
C HIS A 79 23.76 4.05 5.59
N SER A 80 22.55 3.57 5.26
CA SER A 80 22.38 2.30 4.56
C SER A 80 22.86 2.36 3.11
N LEU A 81 22.68 3.50 2.42
CA LEU A 81 23.22 3.71 1.07
C LEU A 81 24.75 3.69 1.04
N ILE A 82 25.41 4.11 2.14
CA ILE A 82 26.88 4.08 2.27
C ILE A 82 27.37 2.67 2.59
N THR A 83 26.67 1.94 3.49
CA THR A 83 27.20 0.72 4.12
C THR A 83 26.69 -0.57 3.48
N ARG A 84 25.56 -0.55 2.79
CA ARG A 84 24.91 -1.74 2.24
C ARG A 84 25.15 -1.90 0.76
N ILE A 85 25.79 -3.00 0.39
CA ILE A 85 26.09 -3.36 -1.00
C ILE A 85 24.81 -3.56 -1.83
N ASP A 86 23.78 -4.21 -1.26
CA ASP A 86 22.50 -4.44 -1.94
C ASP A 86 21.77 -3.14 -2.27
N PHE A 87 21.86 -2.12 -1.41
CA PHE A 87 21.29 -0.80 -1.66
C PHE A 87 22.02 -0.08 -2.79
N ASN A 88 23.36 -0.15 -2.76
CA ASN A 88 24.18 0.48 -3.79
C ASN A 88 23.92 -0.15 -5.16
N LEU A 89 23.86 -1.48 -5.26
CA LEU A 89 23.57 -2.20 -6.52
C LEU A 89 22.16 -1.89 -7.04
N PHE A 90 21.18 -1.73 -6.18
CA PHE A 90 19.81 -1.40 -6.60
C PHE A 90 19.67 0.05 -7.06
N CYS A 91 20.23 1.00 -6.32
CA CYS A 91 20.12 2.42 -6.62
C CYS A 91 21.04 2.87 -7.73
N ARG A 92 22.23 2.24 -7.88
CA ARG A 92 23.24 2.58 -8.89
C ARG A 92 23.72 4.04 -8.79
N PHE A 93 23.92 4.53 -7.56
CA PHE A 93 24.63 5.78 -7.35
C PHE A 93 26.12 5.61 -7.70
N ASP A 94 26.78 6.72 -8.03
CA ASP A 94 28.22 6.79 -8.03
C ASP A 94 28.74 6.59 -6.60
N GLU A 95 29.75 5.73 -6.42
CA GLU A 95 30.30 5.37 -5.09
C GLU A 95 30.77 6.58 -4.29
N LEU A 96 31.22 7.63 -4.96
CA LEU A 96 31.68 8.88 -4.36
C LEU A 96 30.59 9.95 -4.25
N SER A 97 29.39 9.69 -4.75
CA SER A 97 28.30 10.67 -4.82
C SER A 97 26.99 10.09 -4.29
N ILE A 98 26.92 9.84 -2.99
CA ILE A 98 25.71 9.39 -2.29
C ILE A 98 24.93 10.61 -1.78
N PRO A 99 23.60 10.69 -1.93
CA PRO A 99 22.80 11.79 -1.43
C PRO A 99 22.73 11.78 0.10
N ASP A 100 22.84 12.95 0.72
CA ASP A 100 22.59 13.16 2.13
C ASP A 100 21.08 13.05 2.48
N TYR A 101 20.77 12.88 3.76
CA TYR A 101 19.40 12.75 4.27
C TYR A 101 18.52 13.96 3.93
N SER A 102 19.07 15.17 3.86
CA SER A 102 18.32 16.38 3.53
C SER A 102 17.93 16.42 2.05
N THR A 103 18.79 15.92 1.19
CA THR A 103 18.52 15.75 -0.25
C THR A 103 17.46 14.67 -0.48
N LEU A 104 17.54 13.54 0.23
CA LEU A 104 16.52 12.49 0.19
C LEU A 104 15.15 13.03 0.66
N CYS A 105 15.13 13.80 1.75
CA CYS A 105 13.92 14.44 2.25
C CYS A 105 13.30 15.41 1.23
N ARG A 106 14.11 16.29 0.61
CA ARG A 106 13.64 17.22 -0.42
C ARG A 106 13.09 16.49 -1.64
N TYR A 107 13.75 15.44 -2.09
CA TYR A 107 13.30 14.63 -3.20
C TYR A 107 11.97 13.93 -2.90
N ARG A 108 11.82 13.32 -1.72
CA ARG A 108 10.54 12.72 -1.30
C ARG A 108 9.40 13.74 -1.24
N ASN A 109 9.67 14.95 -0.74
CA ASN A 109 8.67 16.03 -0.71
C ASN A 109 8.30 16.50 -2.12
N TRP A 110 9.25 16.49 -3.05
CA TRP A 110 8.98 16.75 -4.46
C TRP A 110 8.10 15.66 -5.08
N LEU A 111 8.38 14.38 -4.83
CA LEU A 111 7.53 13.27 -5.29
C LEU A 111 6.10 13.33 -4.74
N ALA A 112 5.90 13.96 -3.58
CA ALA A 112 4.59 14.11 -2.94
C ALA A 112 3.69 15.15 -3.64
N GLN A 113 4.25 15.94 -4.57
CA GLN A 113 3.49 16.95 -5.30
C GLN A 113 2.65 16.32 -6.39
N ASP A 114 1.50 16.90 -6.65
CA ASP A 114 0.56 16.48 -7.68
C ASP A 114 0.20 14.97 -7.59
N ASN A 115 -0.05 14.37 -8.74
CA ASN A 115 -0.37 12.94 -8.88
C ASN A 115 0.86 12.08 -9.20
N THR A 116 2.09 12.58 -8.99
CA THR A 116 3.33 11.91 -9.40
C THR A 116 3.42 10.48 -8.89
N LEU A 117 3.15 10.26 -7.60
CA LEU A 117 3.22 8.91 -7.01
C LEU A 117 2.08 8.00 -7.44
N SER A 118 0.89 8.55 -7.71
CA SER A 118 -0.23 7.78 -8.26
C SER A 118 0.12 7.26 -9.66
N GLU A 119 0.71 8.09 -10.50
CA GLU A 119 1.13 7.69 -11.85
C GLU A 119 2.30 6.69 -11.82
N LEU A 120 3.26 6.84 -10.90
CA LEU A 120 4.32 5.86 -10.68
C LEU A 120 3.77 4.49 -10.24
N LEU A 121 2.76 4.47 -9.38
CA LEU A 121 2.07 3.23 -8.99
C LEU A 121 1.40 2.56 -10.20
N LYS A 122 0.73 3.33 -11.06
CA LYS A 122 0.14 2.82 -12.31
C LYS A 122 1.20 2.27 -13.26
N LEU A 123 2.33 2.97 -13.43
CA LEU A 123 3.44 2.51 -14.27
C LEU A 123 4.02 1.18 -13.77
N ILE A 124 4.26 1.05 -12.46
CA ILE A 124 4.73 -0.20 -11.85
C ILE A 124 3.69 -1.32 -12.07
N ASN A 125 2.42 -1.07 -11.78
CA ASN A 125 1.36 -2.06 -11.98
C ASN A 125 1.27 -2.53 -13.43
N ARG A 126 1.38 -1.62 -14.40
CA ARG A 126 1.41 -1.94 -15.82
C ARG A 126 2.58 -2.86 -16.16
N GLN A 127 3.79 -2.53 -15.70
CA GLN A 127 4.97 -3.37 -15.89
C GLN A 127 4.77 -4.78 -15.29
N LEU A 128 4.18 -4.88 -14.10
CA LEU A 128 3.89 -6.16 -13.47
C LEU A 128 2.89 -6.99 -14.29
N THR A 129 1.90 -6.34 -14.88
CA THR A 129 0.92 -6.99 -15.76
C THR A 129 1.58 -7.48 -17.05
N GLU A 130 2.35 -6.63 -17.74
CA GLU A 130 3.07 -6.97 -18.98
C GLU A 130 4.05 -8.15 -18.79
N LYS A 131 4.60 -8.31 -17.59
CA LYS A 131 5.49 -9.43 -17.22
C LYS A 131 4.76 -10.65 -16.68
N GLY A 132 3.42 -10.68 -16.69
CA GLY A 132 2.61 -11.79 -16.17
C GLY A 132 2.66 -11.97 -14.65
N LEU A 133 3.21 -10.98 -13.93
CA LEU A 133 3.33 -10.99 -12.46
C LEU A 133 2.07 -10.46 -11.76
N LYS A 134 1.16 -9.86 -12.50
CA LYS A 134 -0.16 -9.38 -12.09
C LYS A 134 -1.18 -9.76 -13.16
N ILE A 135 -2.39 -10.10 -12.77
CA ILE A 135 -3.47 -10.43 -13.71
C ILE A 135 -3.86 -9.17 -14.51
N GLU A 136 -4.00 -9.31 -15.83
CA GLU A 136 -4.34 -8.21 -16.73
C GLU A 136 -5.77 -7.72 -16.56
N LYS A 137 -6.74 -8.65 -16.50
CA LYS A 137 -8.16 -8.35 -16.33
C LYS A 137 -8.69 -8.97 -15.05
N ALA A 138 -8.78 -8.15 -14.00
CA ALA A 138 -9.43 -8.57 -12.78
C ALA A 138 -10.95 -8.54 -12.99
N SER A 139 -11.61 -9.70 -12.84
CA SER A 139 -13.08 -9.80 -12.80
C SER A 139 -13.69 -9.17 -11.56
N ALA A 140 -12.84 -8.76 -10.62
CA ALA A 140 -13.24 -8.24 -9.32
C ALA A 140 -12.25 -7.19 -8.81
N ALA A 141 -12.80 -6.11 -8.26
CA ALA A 141 -12.07 -5.12 -7.49
C ALA A 141 -12.58 -5.10 -6.05
N VAL A 142 -11.68 -5.00 -5.09
CA VAL A 142 -12.03 -4.98 -3.67
C VAL A 142 -11.66 -3.63 -3.09
N VAL A 143 -12.64 -2.99 -2.45
CA VAL A 143 -12.49 -1.69 -1.80
C VAL A 143 -12.66 -1.85 -0.30
N ASP A 144 -11.70 -1.34 0.45
CA ASP A 144 -11.76 -1.30 1.91
C ASP A 144 -10.91 -0.14 2.45
N ALA A 145 -11.08 0.17 3.74
CA ALA A 145 -10.36 1.24 4.41
C ALA A 145 -9.67 0.77 5.69
N THR A 146 -8.44 1.24 5.87
CA THR A 146 -7.68 1.01 7.10
C THR A 146 -7.30 2.32 7.78
N ILE A 147 -7.11 2.28 9.10
CA ILE A 147 -6.69 3.45 9.88
C ILE A 147 -5.18 3.42 10.06
N ILE A 148 -4.55 4.56 9.72
CA ILE A 148 -3.13 4.82 9.92
C ILE A 148 -3.02 5.86 11.04
N GLN A 149 -2.37 5.52 12.14
CA GLN A 149 -2.17 6.46 13.23
C GLN A 149 -1.18 7.56 12.82
N THR A 150 -1.38 8.79 13.32
CA THR A 150 -0.43 9.88 13.10
C THR A 150 0.93 9.59 13.73
N ALA A 151 2.00 10.15 13.16
CA ALA A 151 3.32 10.21 13.78
C ALA A 151 3.33 11.10 15.03
N GLY A 152 2.40 12.05 15.14
CA GLY A 152 2.28 12.99 16.24
C GLY A 152 2.00 12.34 17.59
N SER A 153 2.36 13.03 18.64
CA SER A 153 1.91 12.68 19.98
C SER A 153 0.40 12.84 20.09
N LYS A 154 -0.24 12.00 20.90
CA LYS A 154 -1.62 12.22 21.29
C LYS A 154 -1.75 13.61 21.91
N GLN A 155 -2.89 14.27 21.69
CA GLN A 155 -3.23 15.48 22.46
C GLN A 155 -3.10 15.14 23.95
N ARG A 156 -2.38 15.94 24.69
CA ARG A 156 -2.38 15.91 26.15
C ARG A 156 -3.48 16.87 26.61
N GLN A 157 -4.40 16.42 27.45
CA GLN A 157 -5.21 17.31 28.24
C GLN A 157 -4.28 17.94 29.30
N ALA A 158 -4.00 19.20 29.18
CA ALA A 158 -3.49 19.97 30.31
C ALA A 158 -4.71 20.19 31.21
N ILE A 159 -4.72 19.56 32.36
CA ILE A 159 -5.70 19.85 33.41
C ILE A 159 -5.15 21.06 34.15
N GLU A 160 -5.72 22.22 33.86
CA GLU A 160 -5.50 23.40 34.68
C GLU A 160 -6.60 23.45 35.74
N VAL A 161 -6.22 23.40 36.99
CA VAL A 161 -7.10 23.60 38.13
C VAL A 161 -6.95 25.06 38.52
N ASP A 162 -8.03 25.85 38.41
CA ASP A 162 -8.03 27.24 38.87
C ASP A 162 -8.05 27.32 40.41
N GLU A 163 -7.83 28.50 40.95
CA GLU A 163 -7.79 28.75 42.40
C GLU A 163 -9.11 28.39 43.11
N GLU A 164 -10.20 28.19 42.37
CA GLU A 164 -11.53 27.79 42.85
C GLU A 164 -11.76 26.28 42.73
N GLY A 165 -10.74 25.51 42.27
CA GLY A 165 -10.83 24.05 42.14
C GLY A 165 -11.63 23.58 40.90
N GLN A 166 -11.98 24.49 39.96
CA GLN A 166 -12.61 24.08 38.73
C GLN A 166 -11.60 23.56 37.71
N ILE A 167 -11.90 22.43 37.14
CA ILE A 167 -11.04 21.77 36.14
C ILE A 167 -11.34 22.35 34.76
N SER A 168 -10.46 23.19 34.25
CA SER A 168 -10.50 23.61 32.84
C SER A 168 -9.58 22.73 32.01
N GLY A 169 -10.15 21.94 31.12
CA GLY A 169 -9.41 21.09 30.19
C GLY A 169 -9.04 21.87 28.92
N GLN A 170 -7.87 22.50 28.83
CA GLN A 170 -7.34 22.93 27.56
C GLN A 170 -6.71 21.74 26.84
N THR A 171 -7.31 21.33 25.72
CA THR A 171 -6.72 20.37 24.81
C THR A 171 -5.67 21.04 23.94
N THR A 172 -4.40 20.77 24.18
CA THR A 172 -3.33 21.16 23.25
C THR A 172 -3.52 20.44 21.92
N PRO A 173 -3.68 21.16 20.80
CA PRO A 173 -3.84 20.52 19.50
C PRO A 173 -2.63 19.66 19.16
N SER A 174 -2.86 18.54 18.48
CA SER A 174 -1.76 17.72 17.96
C SER A 174 -0.90 18.56 17.01
N LYS A 175 0.42 18.28 17.00
CA LYS A 175 1.35 18.86 16.00
C LYS A 175 0.94 18.53 14.55
N ASP A 176 0.11 17.50 14.35
CA ASP A 176 -0.44 17.09 13.06
C ASP A 176 -1.84 17.65 12.89
N SER A 177 -1.92 18.81 12.24
CA SER A 177 -3.16 19.57 12.06
C SER A 177 -4.20 18.87 11.18
N ASP A 178 -3.79 17.92 10.32
CA ASP A 178 -4.67 17.24 9.38
C ASP A 178 -5.23 15.94 9.96
N ALA A 179 -4.59 15.39 11.00
CA ALA A 179 -5.07 14.19 11.67
C ALA A 179 -6.37 14.43 12.44
N ARG A 180 -7.29 13.46 12.44
CA ARG A 180 -8.56 13.53 13.16
C ARG A 180 -8.76 12.27 14.01
N TRP A 181 -9.58 12.43 15.06
CA TRP A 181 -9.96 11.33 15.94
C TRP A 181 -11.05 10.45 15.33
N ILE A 182 -10.89 9.14 15.51
CA ILE A 182 -11.92 8.15 15.22
C ILE A 182 -12.03 7.16 16.39
N LYS A 183 -13.24 6.72 16.71
CA LYS A 183 -13.49 5.63 17.64
C LYS A 183 -13.73 4.34 16.85
N LYS A 184 -12.88 3.33 17.03
CA LYS A 184 -13.04 2.00 16.42
C LYS A 184 -12.82 0.93 17.48
N ASN A 185 -13.77 0.01 17.64
CA ASN A 185 -13.73 -1.07 18.64
C ASN A 185 -13.50 -0.56 20.07
N GLY A 186 -14.19 0.53 20.47
CA GLY A 186 -14.06 1.13 21.78
C GLY A 186 -12.80 2.01 21.99
N LEU A 187 -11.82 1.94 21.11
CA LEU A 187 -10.56 2.67 21.21
C LEU A 187 -10.56 3.93 20.34
N TYR A 188 -10.07 5.04 20.90
CA TYR A 188 -9.85 6.28 20.17
C TYR A 188 -8.48 6.25 19.48
N LYS A 189 -8.45 6.54 18.18
CA LYS A 189 -7.24 6.65 17.37
C LYS A 189 -7.20 8.01 16.69
N LEU A 190 -6.05 8.70 16.76
CA LEU A 190 -5.78 9.93 16.02
C LEU A 190 -4.99 9.58 14.77
N GLY A 191 -5.43 10.04 13.61
CA GLY A 191 -4.70 9.77 12.37
C GLY A 191 -5.50 9.98 11.10
N TYR A 192 -5.29 9.09 10.16
CA TYR A 192 -5.79 9.11 8.81
C TYR A 192 -6.50 7.81 8.46
N LYS A 193 -7.30 7.86 7.43
CA LYS A 193 -7.94 6.69 6.83
C LYS A 193 -7.41 6.52 5.40
N GLN A 194 -6.87 5.34 5.12
CA GLN A 194 -6.47 4.95 3.78
C GLN A 194 -7.57 4.12 3.15
N HIS A 195 -8.20 4.67 2.12
CA HIS A 195 -9.13 3.98 1.24
C HIS A 195 -8.34 3.33 0.12
N THR A 196 -8.56 2.06 -0.13
CA THR A 196 -7.72 1.30 -1.06
C THR A 196 -8.58 0.43 -1.95
N ARG A 197 -8.28 0.42 -3.25
CA ARG A 197 -8.77 -0.54 -4.21
C ARG A 197 -7.66 -1.53 -4.54
N THR A 198 -7.97 -2.81 -4.44
CA THR A 198 -7.11 -3.89 -4.90
C THR A 198 -7.81 -4.70 -5.98
N ASP A 199 -7.03 -5.40 -6.81
CA ASP A 199 -7.55 -6.46 -7.65
C ASP A 199 -7.85 -7.74 -6.85
N ALA A 200 -8.29 -8.78 -7.55
CA ALA A 200 -8.61 -10.08 -6.97
C ALA A 200 -7.42 -10.78 -6.29
N GLU A 201 -6.20 -10.40 -6.59
CA GLU A 201 -4.98 -10.95 -6.01
C GLU A 201 -4.39 -10.07 -4.90
N GLY A 202 -5.02 -8.91 -4.64
CA GLY A 202 -4.61 -7.97 -3.61
C GLY A 202 -3.44 -7.07 -3.99
N TYR A 203 -3.18 -6.87 -5.28
CA TYR A 203 -2.32 -5.78 -5.73
C TYR A 203 -3.09 -4.46 -5.58
N ILE A 204 -2.46 -3.49 -4.96
CA ILE A 204 -3.07 -2.17 -4.80
C ILE A 204 -3.03 -1.45 -6.15
N GLU A 205 -4.20 -1.12 -6.68
CA GLU A 205 -4.36 -0.40 -7.95
C GLU A 205 -4.50 1.09 -7.75
N LYS A 206 -5.28 1.47 -6.74
CA LYS A 206 -5.55 2.86 -6.41
C LYS A 206 -5.73 3.03 -4.92
N LEU A 207 -5.34 4.17 -4.40
CA LEU A 207 -5.56 4.53 -3.01
C LEU A 207 -5.82 6.03 -2.86
N HIS A 208 -6.48 6.37 -1.75
CA HIS A 208 -6.82 7.72 -1.38
C HIS A 208 -6.76 7.87 0.15
N ILE A 209 -6.23 9.00 0.63
CA ILE A 209 -6.04 9.25 2.06
C ILE A 209 -6.93 10.40 2.50
N THR A 210 -7.59 10.20 3.63
CA THR A 210 -8.45 11.21 4.26
C THR A 210 -8.14 11.33 5.75
N PRO A 211 -8.57 12.41 6.42
CA PRO A 211 -8.63 12.43 7.88
C PRO A 211 -9.46 11.23 8.40
N ALA A 212 -9.08 10.67 9.56
CA ALA A 212 -9.66 9.41 10.02
C ALA A 212 -11.17 9.45 10.28
N ASN A 213 -11.73 10.63 10.62
CA ASN A 213 -13.16 10.82 10.89
C ASN A 213 -14.05 10.85 9.64
N THR A 214 -13.47 10.87 8.45
CA THR A 214 -14.23 10.93 7.19
C THR A 214 -14.97 9.61 6.96
N HIS A 215 -16.22 9.70 6.50
CA HIS A 215 -17.06 8.52 6.27
C HIS A 215 -16.64 7.79 4.98
N GLU A 216 -16.54 6.46 5.03
CA GLU A 216 -16.04 5.63 3.93
C GLU A 216 -16.93 5.70 2.69
N CYS A 217 -18.24 5.84 2.89
CA CYS A 217 -19.25 5.92 1.84
C CYS A 217 -18.93 6.98 0.77
N ASN A 218 -18.40 8.14 1.18
CA ASN A 218 -18.16 9.27 0.30
C ASN A 218 -16.87 9.11 -0.54
N HIS A 219 -16.12 8.02 -0.33
CA HIS A 219 -14.80 7.81 -0.96
C HIS A 219 -14.74 6.58 -1.86
N LEU A 220 -15.91 6.03 -2.27
CA LEU A 220 -15.95 4.95 -3.23
C LEU A 220 -15.64 5.46 -4.65
N LEU A 221 -16.33 6.50 -5.10
CA LEU A 221 -16.25 6.98 -6.47
C LEU A 221 -14.83 7.30 -6.96
N PRO A 222 -13.98 8.02 -6.20
CA PRO A 222 -12.59 8.26 -6.61
C PRO A 222 -11.78 6.99 -6.82
N LEU A 223 -12.13 5.90 -6.12
CA LEU A 223 -11.43 4.62 -6.26
C LEU A 223 -11.89 3.83 -7.48
N LEU A 224 -13.10 4.07 -7.99
CA LEU A 224 -13.66 3.35 -9.14
C LEU A 224 -13.15 3.87 -10.48
N GLU A 225 -12.52 5.03 -10.52
CA GLU A 225 -12.00 5.60 -11.77
C GLU A 225 -11.04 4.64 -12.47
N GLY A 226 -11.28 4.43 -13.78
CA GLY A 226 -10.45 3.57 -14.63
C GLY A 226 -10.70 2.06 -14.44
N ILE A 227 -11.82 1.66 -13.84
CA ILE A 227 -12.26 0.26 -13.79
C ILE A 227 -12.96 -0.12 -15.11
N THR A 228 -12.71 -1.34 -15.56
CA THR A 228 -13.36 -1.90 -16.75
C THR A 228 -14.82 -2.29 -16.44
N GLU A 229 -15.74 -2.04 -17.36
CA GLU A 229 -17.13 -2.49 -17.31
C GLU A 229 -17.21 -4.00 -17.03
N GLY A 230 -18.29 -4.42 -16.34
CA GLY A 230 -18.49 -5.82 -15.94
C GLY A 230 -17.68 -6.27 -14.73
N THR A 231 -16.79 -5.42 -14.18
CA THR A 231 -16.03 -5.75 -12.95
C THR A 231 -16.95 -5.73 -11.74
N THR A 232 -16.86 -6.77 -10.88
CA THR A 232 -17.59 -6.81 -9.61
C THR A 232 -16.85 -5.99 -8.55
N ILE A 233 -17.55 -5.04 -7.92
CA ILE A 233 -17.02 -4.18 -6.88
C ILE A 233 -17.41 -4.74 -5.51
N TYR A 234 -16.47 -5.33 -4.81
CA TYR A 234 -16.66 -5.82 -3.44
C TYR A 234 -16.28 -4.74 -2.43
N ALA A 235 -17.23 -4.39 -1.56
CA ALA A 235 -16.98 -3.47 -0.47
C ALA A 235 -17.82 -3.86 0.76
N ASP A 236 -17.40 -3.38 1.94
CA ASP A 236 -18.13 -3.63 3.16
C ASP A 236 -19.39 -2.75 3.24
N LYS A 237 -20.21 -3.00 4.30
CA LYS A 237 -21.44 -2.23 4.56
C LYS A 237 -21.22 -0.74 4.83
N GLY A 238 -19.97 -0.31 5.07
CA GLY A 238 -19.60 1.10 5.24
C GLY A 238 -19.77 1.90 3.95
N TYR A 239 -19.76 1.24 2.81
CA TYR A 239 -19.92 1.83 1.47
C TYR A 239 -21.36 1.76 0.93
N ASP A 240 -22.32 1.22 1.70
CA ASP A 240 -23.72 1.07 1.28
C ASP A 240 -24.45 2.41 1.25
N SER A 241 -24.64 2.98 0.06
CA SER A 241 -25.49 4.14 -0.21
C SER A 241 -26.24 3.97 -1.54
N ALA A 242 -27.32 4.72 -1.70
CA ALA A 242 -28.07 4.75 -2.96
C ALA A 242 -27.20 5.33 -4.08
N GLU A 243 -26.47 6.41 -3.80
CA GLU A 243 -25.58 7.09 -4.74
C GLU A 243 -24.48 6.15 -5.26
N ASN A 244 -23.79 5.42 -4.35
CA ASN A 244 -22.76 4.48 -4.76
C ASN A 244 -23.31 3.36 -5.66
N ARG A 245 -24.54 2.86 -5.39
CA ARG A 245 -25.16 1.81 -6.22
C ARG A 245 -25.60 2.34 -7.55
N GLN A 246 -26.17 3.53 -7.60
CA GLN A 246 -26.53 4.19 -8.86
C GLN A 246 -25.29 4.37 -9.72
N HIS A 247 -24.19 4.81 -9.14
CA HIS A 247 -22.91 4.96 -9.86
C HIS A 247 -22.40 3.62 -10.42
N LEU A 248 -22.52 2.51 -9.66
CA LEU A 248 -22.15 1.18 -10.19
C LEU A 248 -23.01 0.81 -11.39
N GLU A 249 -24.31 1.06 -11.34
CA GLU A 249 -25.26 0.76 -12.42
C GLU A 249 -24.97 1.61 -13.67
N GLU A 250 -24.77 2.92 -13.51
CA GLU A 250 -24.44 3.85 -14.60
C GLU A 250 -23.14 3.48 -15.33
N HIS A 251 -22.17 2.88 -14.62
CA HIS A 251 -20.88 2.47 -15.19
C HIS A 251 -20.83 0.96 -15.50
N GLN A 252 -21.97 0.29 -15.54
CA GLN A 252 -22.08 -1.15 -15.84
C GLN A 252 -21.16 -2.03 -14.95
N LEU A 253 -20.98 -1.64 -13.68
CA LEU A 253 -20.22 -2.38 -12.69
C LEU A 253 -21.15 -3.28 -11.88
N LEU A 254 -20.67 -4.47 -11.51
CA LEU A 254 -21.47 -5.42 -10.76
C LEU A 254 -21.42 -5.13 -9.26
N ASP A 255 -22.58 -5.05 -8.63
CA ASP A 255 -22.73 -4.71 -7.21
C ASP A 255 -22.38 -5.89 -6.29
N GLY A 256 -21.20 -5.79 -5.65
CA GLY A 256 -20.72 -6.66 -4.55
C GLY A 256 -20.73 -5.97 -3.18
N ILE A 257 -21.34 -4.78 -3.03
CA ILE A 257 -21.38 -4.06 -1.76
C ILE A 257 -22.32 -4.75 -0.78
N MET A 258 -21.88 -4.99 0.46
CA MET A 258 -22.72 -5.54 1.54
C MET A 258 -23.81 -4.55 1.93
N ARG A 259 -25.01 -5.04 2.25
CA ARG A 259 -26.15 -4.21 2.71
C ARG A 259 -25.99 -3.84 4.18
N LYS A 260 -26.34 -2.59 4.49
CA LYS A 260 -26.36 -2.06 5.87
C LYS A 260 -27.79 -2.01 6.40
N ALA A 261 -28.03 -2.52 7.62
CA ALA A 261 -29.29 -2.30 8.30
C ALA A 261 -29.41 -0.85 8.74
N CYS A 262 -30.58 -0.24 8.56
CA CYS A 262 -30.93 1.09 9.06
C CYS A 262 -31.88 0.97 10.26
N ARG A 263 -31.93 2.02 11.10
CA ARG A 263 -32.67 2.00 12.38
C ARG A 263 -34.14 1.52 12.26
N ASN A 264 -34.82 1.88 11.18
CA ASN A 264 -36.24 1.52 10.95
C ASN A 264 -36.42 0.60 9.73
N ARG A 265 -35.34 0.02 9.21
CA ARG A 265 -35.37 -0.86 8.04
C ARG A 265 -34.36 -1.98 8.24
N PRO A 266 -34.75 -3.07 8.93
CA PRO A 266 -33.90 -4.25 9.11
C PRO A 266 -33.61 -4.88 7.72
N LEU A 267 -32.55 -5.67 7.65
CA LEU A 267 -32.23 -6.42 6.44
C LEU A 267 -33.31 -7.48 6.18
N THR A 268 -33.70 -7.63 4.93
CA THR A 268 -34.53 -8.75 4.48
C THR A 268 -33.74 -10.07 4.61
N GLU A 269 -34.43 -11.20 4.63
CA GLU A 269 -33.80 -12.51 4.68
C GLU A 269 -32.85 -12.73 3.48
N THR A 270 -33.25 -12.29 2.30
CA THR A 270 -32.44 -12.36 1.08
C THR A 270 -31.17 -11.53 1.20
N GLN A 271 -31.26 -10.30 1.73
CA GLN A 271 -30.12 -9.43 1.97
C GLN A 271 -29.17 -10.01 3.03
N THR A 272 -29.74 -10.62 4.07
CA THR A 272 -28.95 -11.29 5.11
C THR A 272 -28.22 -12.51 4.55
N LYS A 273 -28.89 -13.32 3.73
CA LYS A 273 -28.29 -14.47 3.02
C LYS A 273 -27.17 -14.00 2.07
N ARG A 274 -27.41 -12.91 1.30
CA ARG A 274 -26.39 -12.30 0.42
C ARG A 274 -25.20 -11.79 1.23
N ASN A 275 -25.41 -11.02 2.30
CA ASN A 275 -24.34 -10.55 3.16
C ASN A 275 -23.55 -11.71 3.78
N ARG A 276 -24.25 -12.77 4.21
CA ARG A 276 -23.63 -13.98 4.76
C ARG A 276 -22.81 -14.72 3.69
N TYR A 277 -23.25 -14.74 2.45
CA TYR A 277 -22.46 -15.27 1.32
C TYR A 277 -21.20 -14.43 1.12
N LEU A 278 -21.32 -13.11 1.01
CA LEU A 278 -20.21 -12.18 0.86
C LEU A 278 -19.24 -12.22 2.06
N SER A 279 -19.74 -12.46 3.30
CA SER A 279 -18.92 -12.56 4.50
C SER A 279 -18.39 -13.96 4.79
N LYS A 280 -19.08 -15.05 4.38
CA LYS A 280 -18.54 -16.43 4.50
C LYS A 280 -17.27 -16.62 3.69
N THR A 281 -17.19 -15.92 2.57
CA THR A 281 -15.94 -15.73 1.89
C THR A 281 -14.89 -14.99 2.75
N ARG A 282 -15.30 -14.30 3.81
CA ARG A 282 -14.43 -13.57 4.76
C ARG A 282 -13.86 -14.46 5.89
N TYR A 283 -14.63 -15.44 6.38
CA TYR A 283 -14.29 -16.19 7.61
C TYR A 283 -13.48 -17.47 7.38
N SER A 284 -13.47 -18.04 6.19
CA SER A 284 -12.73 -19.28 5.91
C SER A 284 -11.21 -19.13 5.93
N GLY A 285 -10.70 -17.88 5.96
CA GLY A 285 -9.28 -17.59 6.04
C GLY A 285 -8.74 -17.24 7.44
N LEU A 286 -9.63 -16.93 8.42
CA LEU A 286 -9.22 -16.49 9.75
C LEU A 286 -8.84 -17.63 10.71
N ASN A 287 -9.29 -18.85 10.46
CA ASN A 287 -9.00 -20.00 11.33
C ASN A 287 -7.65 -20.67 11.09
N LEU A 288 -6.86 -20.22 10.12
CA LEU A 288 -5.57 -20.82 9.81
C LEU A 288 -4.35 -20.13 10.47
N ASN A 289 -4.56 -19.01 11.21
CA ASN A 289 -3.45 -18.21 11.73
C ASN A 289 -3.43 -17.99 13.25
N GLN A 290 -4.26 -18.64 14.03
CA GLN A 290 -4.22 -18.44 15.49
C GLN A 290 -3.70 -19.62 16.32
N ASP A 291 -3.52 -20.79 15.77
CA ASP A 291 -2.92 -21.89 16.55
C ASP A 291 -1.93 -22.71 15.72
N LYS A 292 -0.68 -22.69 16.20
CA LYS A 292 0.41 -23.64 15.96
C LYS A 292 0.71 -24.02 14.51
N ALA A 293 1.91 -23.69 14.09
CA ALA A 293 2.62 -24.28 12.95
C ALA A 293 2.50 -25.83 12.97
N THR A 294 1.39 -26.34 12.50
CA THR A 294 1.27 -27.71 12.07
C THR A 294 1.47 -27.75 10.55
N LYS A 295 2.36 -28.66 10.14
CA LYS A 295 2.77 -28.92 8.75
C LYS A 295 1.59 -28.85 7.78
N PRO A 296 1.77 -28.31 6.56
CA PRO A 296 0.68 -28.21 5.59
C PRO A 296 0.11 -29.60 5.27
N GLN A 297 -1.21 -29.71 5.36
CA GLN A 297 -1.96 -30.93 5.00
C GLN A 297 -1.96 -31.22 3.48
N THR A 298 -1.09 -30.62 2.71
CA THR A 298 -0.94 -30.83 1.27
C THR A 298 -0.48 -32.25 0.89
N VAL A 299 0.00 -33.05 1.84
CA VAL A 299 0.52 -34.41 1.55
C VAL A 299 -0.57 -35.49 1.57
N GLN A 300 -1.76 -35.25 2.14
CA GLN A 300 -2.81 -36.27 2.24
C GLN A 300 -3.78 -36.32 1.03
N ILE A 301 -3.80 -35.33 0.17
CA ILE A 301 -4.76 -35.25 -0.96
C ILE A 301 -4.24 -35.92 -2.22
N VAL A 302 -2.94 -36.19 -2.33
CA VAL A 302 -2.32 -36.84 -3.50
C VAL A 302 -2.54 -38.36 -3.51
N ARG A 303 -3.09 -38.97 -2.46
CA ARG A 303 -3.28 -40.44 -2.36
C ARG A 303 -4.62 -40.99 -2.82
N GLN A 304 -5.57 -40.14 -3.20
CA GLN A 304 -6.88 -40.57 -3.71
C GLN A 304 -7.14 -40.01 -5.10
N GLY A 305 -6.45 -40.47 -6.09
CA GLY A 305 -6.65 -40.60 -7.53
C GLY A 305 -7.75 -39.81 -8.28
N GLU A 306 -8.37 -38.80 -7.72
CA GLU A 306 -9.29 -37.89 -8.41
C GLU A 306 -8.82 -36.47 -8.25
N ALA A 307 -8.32 -35.88 -9.33
CA ALA A 307 -8.04 -34.45 -9.44
C ALA A 307 -9.35 -33.68 -9.40
N THR A 308 -9.88 -33.44 -8.20
CA THR A 308 -10.89 -32.41 -8.02
C THR A 308 -10.24 -31.07 -8.30
N PRO A 309 -10.73 -30.28 -9.26
CA PRO A 309 -10.20 -28.95 -9.50
C PRO A 309 -10.34 -28.17 -8.21
N TYR A 310 -9.19 -27.78 -7.62
CA TYR A 310 -9.15 -26.85 -6.49
C TYR A 310 -9.69 -25.51 -6.98
N TRP A 311 -10.99 -25.31 -6.86
CA TRP A 311 -11.59 -24.00 -6.94
C TRP A 311 -11.09 -23.23 -5.72
N PHE A 312 -10.04 -22.45 -5.88
CA PHE A 312 -9.69 -21.41 -4.92
C PHE A 312 -10.95 -20.56 -4.78
N LYS A 313 -11.70 -20.74 -3.68
CA LYS A 313 -12.82 -19.88 -3.36
C LYS A 313 -12.22 -18.49 -3.16
N PHE A 314 -12.29 -17.67 -4.18
CA PHE A 314 -11.90 -16.28 -4.15
C PHE A 314 -12.65 -15.59 -3.00
N ASN A 315 -11.90 -15.06 -2.04
CA ASN A 315 -12.44 -14.29 -0.93
C ASN A 315 -11.98 -12.83 -1.07
N PRO A 316 -12.77 -11.99 -1.72
CA PRO A 316 -12.35 -10.65 -2.06
C PRO A 316 -11.98 -9.80 -0.85
N LEU A 317 -12.76 -9.84 0.23
CA LEU A 317 -12.49 -9.03 1.42
C LEU A 317 -11.27 -9.50 2.21
N TYR A 318 -11.00 -10.80 2.24
CA TYR A 318 -9.78 -11.35 2.85
C TYR A 318 -8.51 -10.89 2.12
N VAL A 319 -8.57 -10.75 0.81
CA VAL A 319 -7.43 -10.34 -0.02
C VAL A 319 -6.97 -8.93 0.34
N VAL A 320 -7.89 -7.99 0.50
CA VAL A 320 -7.54 -6.61 0.90
C VAL A 320 -7.08 -6.55 2.36
N GLU A 321 -7.71 -7.31 3.27
CA GLU A 321 -7.27 -7.42 4.67
C GLU A 321 -5.85 -8.00 4.78
N GLN A 322 -5.49 -8.99 3.95
CA GLN A 322 -4.14 -9.54 3.87
C GLN A 322 -3.13 -8.47 3.39
N SER A 323 -3.53 -7.65 2.43
CA SER A 323 -2.71 -6.54 1.95
C SER A 323 -2.48 -5.51 3.06
N PHE A 324 -3.51 -5.12 3.82
CA PHE A 324 -3.36 -4.24 4.99
C PHE A 324 -2.52 -4.90 6.08
N GLY A 325 -2.74 -6.19 6.36
CA GLY A 325 -1.92 -6.95 7.31
C GLY A 325 -0.44 -6.95 6.95
N THR A 326 -0.11 -7.04 5.66
CA THR A 326 1.27 -6.96 5.16
C THR A 326 1.83 -5.54 5.31
N LEU A 327 1.05 -4.52 4.95
CA LEU A 327 1.45 -3.11 5.16
C LEU A 327 1.76 -2.83 6.63
N HIS A 328 0.91 -3.29 7.56
CA HIS A 328 1.09 -3.03 8.98
C HIS A 328 2.25 -3.83 9.60
N ARG A 329 2.36 -5.13 9.29
CA ARG A 329 3.34 -6.03 9.93
C ARG A 329 4.71 -5.96 9.28
N LYS A 330 4.78 -6.12 7.95
CA LYS A 330 6.05 -6.18 7.24
C LYS A 330 6.62 -4.79 6.99
N PHE A 331 5.79 -3.85 6.56
CA PHE A 331 6.21 -2.49 6.25
C PHE A 331 6.00 -1.50 7.41
N ARG A 332 5.61 -1.98 8.61
CA ARG A 332 5.41 -1.19 9.84
C ARG A 332 4.50 0.03 9.64
N TYR A 333 3.53 -0.05 8.73
CA TYR A 333 2.70 1.07 8.34
C TYR A 333 1.33 1.13 9.07
N ALA A 334 1.28 0.70 10.32
CA ALA A 334 0.15 0.97 11.22
C ALA A 334 0.15 2.42 11.75
N ARG A 335 1.32 3.08 11.66
CA ARG A 335 1.56 4.46 12.03
C ARG A 335 2.32 5.17 10.94
N ALA A 336 1.92 6.43 10.64
CA ALA A 336 2.65 7.27 9.69
C ALA A 336 4.02 7.66 10.27
N ALA A 337 4.99 7.89 9.40
CA ALA A 337 6.29 8.44 9.76
C ALA A 337 6.34 9.97 9.62
N TYR A 338 5.36 10.55 8.93
CA TYR A 338 5.31 11.98 8.59
C TYR A 338 4.03 12.63 9.08
N PHE A 339 4.03 13.96 9.16
CA PHE A 339 2.88 14.80 9.47
C PHE A 339 2.27 15.39 8.20
N GLY A 340 0.96 15.58 8.22
CA GLY A 340 0.20 16.22 7.15
C GLY A 340 -0.26 15.26 6.08
N LEU A 341 -1.45 15.53 5.54
CA LEU A 341 -2.17 14.67 4.60
C LEU A 341 -1.33 14.35 3.34
N ILE A 342 -0.65 15.36 2.78
CA ILE A 342 0.15 15.23 1.56
C ILE A 342 1.30 14.23 1.77
N LYS A 343 2.06 14.36 2.87
CA LYS A 343 3.20 13.48 3.15
C LYS A 343 2.78 12.06 3.53
N VAL A 344 1.65 11.92 4.24
CA VAL A 344 1.07 10.60 4.57
C VAL A 344 0.52 9.94 3.31
N SER A 345 -0.11 10.70 2.40
CA SER A 345 -0.52 10.19 1.09
C SER A 345 0.68 9.70 0.27
N ALA A 346 1.76 10.47 0.22
CA ALA A 346 2.99 10.05 -0.44
C ALA A 346 3.57 8.77 0.15
N GLN A 347 3.62 8.66 1.47
CA GLN A 347 4.07 7.46 2.16
C GLN A 347 3.18 6.25 1.81
N SER A 348 1.86 6.42 1.77
CA SER A 348 0.92 5.37 1.41
C SER A 348 1.15 4.83 0.00
N HIS A 349 1.35 5.70 -0.98
CA HIS A 349 1.64 5.30 -2.36
C HIS A 349 2.96 4.51 -2.46
N LEU A 350 4.02 4.99 -1.82
CA LEU A 350 5.30 4.29 -1.79
C LEU A 350 5.19 2.92 -1.10
N LYS A 351 4.46 2.82 0.01
CA LYS A 351 4.19 1.53 0.68
C LYS A 351 3.35 0.60 -0.17
N ALA A 352 2.39 1.13 -0.95
CA ALA A 352 1.62 0.34 -1.92
C ALA A 352 2.50 -0.23 -3.03
N MET A 353 3.42 0.57 -3.58
CA MET A 353 4.42 0.08 -4.53
C MET A 353 5.29 -1.02 -3.92
N CYS A 354 5.77 -0.84 -2.68
CA CYS A 354 6.54 -1.86 -1.96
C CYS A 354 5.75 -3.17 -1.81
N LEU A 355 4.45 -3.08 -1.47
CA LEU A 355 3.60 -4.26 -1.35
C LEU A 355 3.45 -4.99 -2.68
N ASN A 356 3.15 -4.26 -3.76
CA ASN A 356 2.98 -4.84 -5.08
C ASN A 356 4.26 -5.49 -5.60
N LEU A 357 5.39 -4.83 -5.43
CA LEU A 357 6.70 -5.38 -5.75
C LEU A 357 7.04 -6.62 -4.93
N LEU A 358 6.67 -6.65 -3.64
CA LEU A 358 6.87 -7.84 -2.81
C LEU A 358 6.06 -9.03 -3.30
N LYS A 359 4.78 -8.81 -3.66
CA LYS A 359 3.92 -9.86 -4.23
C LYS A 359 4.51 -10.41 -5.53
N ALA A 360 4.97 -9.53 -6.40
CA ALA A 360 5.62 -9.89 -7.66
C ALA A 360 6.92 -10.68 -7.44
N ALA A 361 7.78 -10.27 -6.50
CA ALA A 361 8.99 -10.99 -6.17
C ALA A 361 8.73 -12.40 -5.64
N ASN A 362 7.69 -12.55 -4.80
CA ASN A 362 7.28 -13.86 -4.30
C ASN A 362 6.79 -14.79 -5.42
N ARG A 363 6.13 -14.24 -6.45
CA ARG A 363 5.74 -15.01 -7.65
C ARG A 363 6.94 -15.49 -8.46
N LEU A 364 7.95 -14.63 -8.64
CA LEU A 364 9.19 -15.01 -9.31
C LEU A 364 9.96 -16.12 -8.57
N SER A 365 9.75 -16.25 -7.26
CA SER A 365 10.41 -17.24 -6.42
C SER A 365 9.59 -18.53 -6.24
N ALA A 366 8.30 -18.52 -6.65
CA ALA A 366 7.49 -19.73 -6.62
C ALA A 366 8.00 -20.71 -7.68
N PRO A 367 8.18 -22.01 -7.34
CA PRO A 367 8.50 -23.02 -8.34
C PRO A 367 7.39 -23.03 -9.40
N ALA A 368 7.78 -23.08 -10.69
CA ALA A 368 6.82 -23.26 -11.76
C ALA A 368 5.95 -24.48 -11.41
N ALA A 369 4.63 -24.30 -11.40
CA ALA A 369 3.73 -25.44 -11.25
C ALA A 369 4.00 -26.38 -12.44
N ALA A 370 4.56 -27.56 -12.12
CA ALA A 370 4.82 -28.62 -13.09
C ALA A 370 3.49 -29.23 -13.58
#